data_ede6d3a67799b0e33e566f6a6d149f34
#
_entry.id   ede6d3a67799b0e33e566f6a6d149f34
#
_cell.length_a   1.000
_cell.length_b   1.000
_cell.length_c   1.000
_cell.angle_alpha   90.00
_cell.angle_beta   90.00
_cell.angle_gamma   90.00
#
_symmetry.space_group_name_H-M   'P 1'
#
loop_
_entity.id
_entity.type
_entity.pdbx_description
1 polymer ?
#
loop_
_entity_poly.entity_id
_entity_poly.type
_entity_poly.pdbx_seq_one_letter_code
_entity_poly.pdbx_strand_id
1 'polypeptide(L)'
;LVVRALRPAPPGFDPRREARWRVYRYRILMNGTRRPLERHRTLEIDDRLDVEAMRAAAARMVGERDFASLGSHVHGRTVRHLAEVRVTRRGDLVDVRVTANAFLRRMVRSMVALLLEVGRGRLAPDGVDRVLAGNARALHGRAAPPRGLTLERVVYEAAGQSNQGTPESTTT
;
A
#
# COMPACT_ATOMS: atom_id res chain seq x y z
N LEU A 1 4.09 22.04 6.98
CA LEU A 1 4.79 21.71 5.75
C LEU A 1 6.20 22.28 5.83
N VAL A 2 7.22 21.47 5.53
CA VAL A 2 8.64 21.91 5.49
C VAL A 2 9.17 21.61 4.11
N VAL A 3 9.64 22.64 3.40
CA VAL A 3 10.34 22.49 2.13
C VAL A 3 11.85 22.40 2.44
N ARG A 4 12.47 21.25 2.09
CA ARG A 4 13.90 21.01 2.35
C ARG A 4 14.80 21.36 1.18
N ALA A 5 14.27 21.29 -0.04
CA ALA A 5 14.98 21.63 -1.25
C ALA A 5 13.99 22.08 -2.33
N LEU A 6 14.43 23.04 -3.15
CA LEU A 6 13.73 23.48 -4.34
C LEU A 6 14.70 23.43 -5.51
N ARG A 7 14.25 22.83 -6.63
CA ARG A 7 15.04 22.77 -7.87
C ARG A 7 14.12 23.08 -9.05
N PRO A 8 14.62 23.76 -10.10
CA PRO A 8 13.88 23.90 -11.35
C PRO A 8 13.55 22.52 -11.93
N ALA A 9 12.35 22.36 -12.45
CA ALA A 9 11.98 21.18 -13.21
C ALA A 9 12.24 21.41 -14.71
N PRO A 10 12.46 20.34 -15.50
CA PRO A 10 12.54 20.47 -16.95
C PRO A 10 11.27 21.08 -17.54
N PRO A 11 11.35 21.80 -18.68
CA PRO A 11 10.17 22.29 -19.37
C PRO A 11 9.17 21.15 -19.67
N GLY A 12 7.89 21.39 -19.39
CA GLY A 12 6.82 20.41 -19.60
C GLY A 12 6.70 19.30 -18.55
N PHE A 13 7.49 19.31 -17.47
CA PHE A 13 7.44 18.31 -16.42
C PHE A 13 6.05 18.26 -15.75
N ASP A 14 5.41 17.07 -15.82
CA ASP A 14 4.15 16.79 -15.12
C ASP A 14 4.43 15.82 -13.93
N PRO A 15 4.36 16.29 -12.67
CA PRO A 15 4.68 15.47 -11.51
C PRO A 15 3.74 14.27 -11.30
N ARG A 16 2.56 14.27 -11.93
CA ARG A 16 1.62 13.14 -11.84
C ARG A 16 1.89 12.08 -12.90
N ARG A 17 2.27 12.49 -14.10
CA ARG A 17 2.51 11.59 -15.25
C ARG A 17 3.90 10.99 -15.22
N GLU A 18 4.91 11.75 -14.82
CA GLU A 18 6.31 11.34 -14.86
C GLU A 18 6.76 10.57 -13.61
N ALA A 19 5.91 10.49 -12.59
CA ALA A 19 6.22 9.65 -11.45
C ALA A 19 6.24 8.16 -11.85
N ARG A 20 7.43 7.53 -11.74
CA ARG A 20 7.63 6.11 -12.04
C ARG A 20 7.04 5.23 -10.95
N TRP A 21 7.36 5.53 -9.69
CA TRP A 21 6.89 4.79 -8.53
C TRP A 21 6.32 5.71 -7.46
N ARG A 22 5.34 5.22 -6.76
CA ARG A 22 4.78 5.83 -5.57
C ARG A 22 4.83 4.81 -4.45
N VAL A 23 5.35 5.22 -3.29
CA VAL A 23 5.49 4.39 -2.11
C VAL A 23 4.52 4.89 -1.05
N TYR A 24 3.59 4.05 -0.67
CA TYR A 24 2.69 4.28 0.45
C TYR A 24 3.07 3.38 1.61
N ARG A 25 2.93 3.90 2.82
CA ARG A 25 3.00 3.15 4.07
C ARG A 25 1.69 3.28 4.81
N TYR A 26 1.22 2.16 5.34
CA TYR A 26 0.08 2.12 6.24
C TYR A 26 0.52 1.50 7.57
N ARG A 27 0.24 2.19 8.68
CA ARG A 27 0.60 1.76 10.03
C ARG A 27 -0.59 1.21 10.80
N ILE A 28 -0.38 0.08 11.46
CA ILE A 28 -1.36 -0.59 12.33
C ILE A 28 -0.70 -0.79 13.69
N LEU A 29 -1.37 -0.37 14.75
CA LEU A 29 -0.95 -0.60 16.13
C LEU A 29 -1.89 -1.63 16.74
N MET A 30 -1.33 -2.77 17.16
CA MET A 30 -2.05 -3.90 17.76
C MET A 30 -2.11 -3.77 19.29
N ASN A 31 -2.92 -4.65 19.91
CA ASN A 31 -2.98 -4.90 21.36
C ASN A 31 -3.52 -3.74 22.21
N GLY A 32 -4.34 -2.85 21.68
CA GLY A 32 -5.02 -1.84 22.49
C GLY A 32 -4.12 -0.83 23.21
N THR A 33 -2.79 -0.91 23.00
CA THR A 33 -1.84 0.00 23.64
C THR A 33 -2.01 1.40 23.07
N ARG A 34 -2.71 2.26 23.81
CA ARG A 34 -2.90 3.65 23.39
C ARG A 34 -1.56 4.38 23.36
N ARG A 35 -1.18 4.87 22.18
CA ARG A 35 -0.01 5.74 22.00
C ARG A 35 -0.48 7.12 21.54
N PRO A 36 -0.65 8.09 22.45
CA PRO A 36 -1.24 9.39 22.12
C PRO A 36 -0.56 10.11 20.96
N LEU A 37 0.75 9.99 20.81
CA LEU A 37 1.53 10.60 19.73
C LEU A 37 1.31 9.92 18.36
N GLU A 38 0.85 8.68 18.35
CA GLU A 38 0.62 7.90 17.13
C GLU A 38 -0.86 7.88 16.69
N ARG A 39 -1.79 8.35 17.51
CA ARG A 39 -3.26 8.26 17.29
C ARG A 39 -3.75 8.77 15.94
N HIS A 40 -3.06 9.75 15.35
CA HIS A 40 -3.42 10.33 14.05
C HIS A 40 -2.62 9.70 12.87
N ARG A 41 -1.70 8.80 13.16
CA ARG A 41 -0.76 8.21 12.21
C ARG A 41 -0.83 6.69 12.14
N THR A 42 -1.66 6.05 12.98
CA THR A 42 -1.85 4.61 13.04
C THR A 42 -3.33 4.24 13.08
N LEU A 43 -3.66 3.08 12.55
CA LEU A 43 -4.89 2.38 12.86
C LEU A 43 -4.66 1.57 14.14
N GLU A 44 -5.31 1.93 15.23
CA GLU A 44 -5.31 1.16 16.46
C GLU A 44 -6.36 0.04 16.37
N ILE A 45 -5.98 -1.18 16.72
CA ILE A 45 -6.83 -2.36 16.79
C ILE A 45 -6.50 -3.16 18.06
N ASP A 46 -7.51 -3.79 18.61
CA ASP A 46 -7.34 -4.65 19.79
C ASP A 46 -6.92 -6.07 19.41
N ASP A 47 -7.09 -6.43 18.15
CA ASP A 47 -6.78 -7.76 17.62
C ASP A 47 -5.26 -8.03 17.60
N ARG A 48 -4.91 -9.30 17.78
CA ARG A 48 -3.63 -9.84 17.36
C ARG A 48 -3.74 -10.31 15.91
N LEU A 49 -2.76 -9.91 15.09
CA LEU A 49 -2.73 -10.30 13.69
C LEU A 49 -1.69 -11.40 13.46
N ASP A 50 -2.04 -12.38 12.64
CA ASP A 50 -1.08 -13.31 12.04
C ASP A 50 -0.34 -12.57 10.90
N VAL A 51 0.85 -12.06 11.24
CA VAL A 51 1.67 -11.27 10.30
C VAL A 51 2.27 -12.16 9.21
N GLU A 52 2.51 -13.44 9.47
CA GLU A 52 3.02 -14.37 8.46
C GLU A 52 1.95 -14.66 7.41
N ALA A 53 0.71 -14.90 7.82
CA ALA A 53 -0.40 -15.02 6.89
C ALA A 53 -0.59 -13.73 6.05
N MET A 54 -0.44 -12.54 6.68
CA MET A 54 -0.47 -11.26 5.97
C MET A 54 0.67 -11.14 4.93
N ARG A 55 1.88 -11.62 5.23
CA ARG A 55 3.02 -11.63 4.28
C ARG A 55 2.73 -12.54 3.09
N ALA A 56 2.23 -13.76 3.36
CA ALA A 56 1.83 -14.69 2.31
C ALA A 56 0.76 -14.10 1.38
N ALA A 57 -0.24 -13.42 1.95
CA ALA A 57 -1.27 -12.72 1.19
C ALA A 57 -0.72 -11.52 0.40
N ALA A 58 0.20 -10.75 0.99
CA ALA A 58 0.83 -9.59 0.35
C ALA A 58 1.64 -9.99 -0.88
N ALA A 59 2.37 -11.11 -0.82
CA ALA A 59 3.15 -11.64 -1.94
C ALA A 59 2.27 -11.94 -3.17
N ARG A 60 1.02 -12.36 -2.96
CA ARG A 60 0.06 -12.64 -4.05
C ARG A 60 -0.42 -11.39 -4.80
N MET A 61 -0.24 -10.20 -4.22
CA MET A 61 -0.63 -8.93 -4.85
C MET A 61 0.48 -8.36 -5.76
N VAL A 62 1.71 -8.85 -5.66
CA VAL A 62 2.86 -8.35 -6.42
C VAL A 62 2.75 -8.69 -7.89
N GLY A 63 3.28 -7.83 -8.75
CA GLY A 63 3.27 -7.95 -10.19
C GLY A 63 2.17 -7.13 -10.87
N GLU A 64 1.95 -7.39 -12.15
CA GLU A 64 0.91 -6.74 -12.94
C GLU A 64 -0.41 -7.50 -12.77
N ARG A 65 -1.43 -6.81 -12.21
CA ARG A 65 -2.75 -7.38 -11.94
C ARG A 65 -3.85 -6.35 -12.12
N ASP A 66 -5.07 -6.82 -12.30
CA ASP A 66 -6.27 -5.98 -12.26
C ASP A 66 -6.70 -5.73 -10.81
N PHE A 67 -6.75 -4.47 -10.42
CA PHE A 67 -7.16 -4.02 -9.08
C PHE A 67 -8.53 -3.34 -9.07
N ALA A 68 -9.37 -3.56 -10.07
CA ALA A 68 -10.72 -2.98 -10.14
C ALA A 68 -11.52 -3.26 -8.86
N SER A 69 -11.44 -4.48 -8.32
CA SER A 69 -12.14 -4.90 -7.09
C SER A 69 -11.71 -4.12 -5.83
N LEU A 70 -10.52 -3.57 -5.81
CA LEU A 70 -9.95 -2.81 -4.69
C LEU A 70 -9.98 -1.29 -4.90
N GLY A 71 -10.41 -0.83 -6.08
CA GLY A 71 -10.62 0.57 -6.41
C GLY A 71 -12.01 1.08 -6.04
N SER A 72 -12.16 2.41 -5.96
CA SER A 72 -13.47 3.07 -5.85
C SER A 72 -13.64 4.07 -6.98
N HIS A 73 -14.87 4.13 -7.56
CA HIS A 73 -15.19 5.00 -8.71
C HIS A 73 -14.17 4.81 -9.84
N VAL A 74 -14.06 3.57 -10.29
CA VAL A 74 -13.04 3.18 -11.26
C VAL A 74 -13.51 3.55 -12.66
N HIS A 75 -12.73 4.39 -13.32
CA HIS A 75 -12.87 4.70 -14.74
C HIS A 75 -11.54 4.45 -15.43
N GLY A 76 -11.58 3.87 -16.63
CA GLY A 76 -10.39 3.58 -17.42
C GLY A 76 -9.61 2.34 -16.96
N ARG A 77 -8.31 2.34 -17.24
CA ARG A 77 -7.44 1.17 -16.98
C ARG A 77 -7.32 0.89 -15.48
N THR A 78 -7.58 -0.36 -15.07
CA THR A 78 -7.54 -0.82 -13.68
C THR A 78 -6.32 -1.66 -13.35
N VAL A 79 -5.64 -2.15 -14.38
CA VAL A 79 -4.39 -2.91 -14.25
C VAL A 79 -3.28 -2.01 -13.72
N ARG A 80 -2.60 -2.46 -12.65
CA ARG A 80 -1.46 -1.78 -12.02
C ARG A 80 -0.32 -2.75 -11.84
N HIS A 81 0.90 -2.21 -11.87
CA HIS A 81 2.09 -2.97 -11.53
C HIS A 81 2.52 -2.62 -10.11
N LEU A 82 2.42 -3.61 -9.20
CA LEU A 82 2.95 -3.51 -7.84
C LEU A 82 4.35 -4.13 -7.80
N ALA A 83 5.36 -3.28 -7.59
CA ALA A 83 6.73 -3.73 -7.45
C ALA A 83 6.98 -4.42 -6.10
N GLU A 84 6.26 -3.96 -5.05
CA GLU A 84 6.41 -4.51 -3.71
C GLU A 84 5.13 -4.33 -2.89
N VAL A 85 4.80 -5.35 -2.09
CA VAL A 85 3.88 -5.26 -0.96
C VAL A 85 4.57 -5.91 0.23
N ARG A 86 5.11 -5.11 1.15
CA ARG A 86 5.89 -5.59 2.30
C ARG A 86 5.11 -5.40 3.60
N VAL A 87 5.03 -6.45 4.41
CA VAL A 87 4.46 -6.41 5.77
C VAL A 87 5.58 -6.65 6.77
N THR A 88 5.83 -5.67 7.65
CA THR A 88 6.85 -5.77 8.71
C THR A 88 6.22 -5.55 10.07
N ARG A 89 6.75 -6.23 11.10
CA ARG A 89 6.32 -6.07 12.48
C ARG A 89 7.48 -5.65 13.36
N ARG A 90 7.26 -4.66 14.21
CA ARG A 90 8.18 -4.21 15.27
C ARG A 90 7.39 -4.06 16.57
N GLY A 91 7.48 -5.06 17.44
CA GLY A 91 6.65 -5.13 18.64
C GLY A 91 5.16 -5.16 18.29
N ASP A 92 4.39 -4.17 18.73
CA ASP A 92 2.96 -4.04 18.45
C ASP A 92 2.65 -3.25 17.16
N LEU A 93 3.67 -2.69 16.53
CA LEU A 93 3.50 -1.93 15.29
C LEU A 93 3.67 -2.85 14.06
N VAL A 94 2.69 -2.82 13.17
CA VAL A 94 2.74 -3.45 11.84
C VAL A 94 2.72 -2.36 10.79
N ASP A 95 3.72 -2.36 9.91
CA ASP A 95 3.80 -1.50 8.74
C ASP A 95 3.48 -2.31 7.49
N VAL A 96 2.57 -1.82 6.67
CA VAL A 96 2.31 -2.30 5.31
C VAL A 96 2.83 -1.26 4.34
N ARG A 97 3.89 -1.58 3.60
CA ARG A 97 4.46 -0.71 2.55
C ARG A 97 4.07 -1.25 1.18
N VAL A 98 3.60 -0.37 0.32
CA VAL A 98 3.18 -0.72 -1.04
C VAL A 98 3.87 0.21 -2.03
N THR A 99 4.57 -0.38 -3.01
CA THR A 99 5.21 0.33 -4.11
C THR A 99 4.56 -0.05 -5.42
N ALA A 100 4.05 0.93 -6.17
CA ALA A 100 3.43 0.71 -7.47
C ALA A 100 3.67 1.87 -8.46
N ASN A 101 3.49 1.57 -9.75
CA ASN A 101 3.55 2.58 -10.81
C ASN A 101 2.39 3.59 -10.73
N ALA A 102 1.22 3.16 -10.28
CA ALA A 102 0.05 3.99 -10.02
C ALA A 102 -0.91 3.28 -9.06
N PHE A 103 -1.83 4.03 -8.47
CA PHE A 103 -2.87 3.51 -7.60
C PHE A 103 -4.25 3.98 -8.06
N LEU A 104 -5.25 3.12 -7.92
CA LEU A 104 -6.66 3.50 -7.99
C LEU A 104 -7.04 4.24 -6.71
N ARG A 105 -8.11 5.02 -6.79
CA ARG A 105 -8.66 5.67 -5.58
C ARG A 105 -9.00 4.63 -4.52
N ARG A 106 -8.56 4.84 -3.29
CA ARG A 106 -8.69 3.95 -2.11
C ARG A 106 -7.96 2.61 -2.19
N MET A 107 -7.31 2.26 -3.31
CA MET A 107 -6.69 0.95 -3.54
C MET A 107 -5.82 0.48 -2.36
N VAL A 108 -4.84 1.27 -1.90
CA VAL A 108 -3.98 0.88 -0.77
C VAL A 108 -4.79 0.59 0.49
N ARG A 109 -5.80 1.40 0.79
CA ARG A 109 -6.66 1.19 1.97
C ARG A 109 -7.50 -0.07 1.85
N SER A 110 -7.98 -0.41 0.66
CA SER A 110 -8.70 -1.67 0.40
C SER A 110 -7.76 -2.88 0.50
N MET A 111 -6.52 -2.76 0.00
CA MET A 111 -5.48 -3.80 0.19
C MET A 111 -5.22 -4.05 1.68
N VAL A 112 -5.08 -2.98 2.47
CA VAL A 112 -4.87 -3.10 3.93
C VAL A 112 -6.09 -3.75 4.59
N ALA A 113 -7.32 -3.38 4.23
CA ALA A 113 -8.52 -4.02 4.76
C ALA A 113 -8.54 -5.53 4.46
N LEU A 114 -8.14 -5.92 3.24
CA LEU A 114 -8.00 -7.33 2.84
C LEU A 114 -6.94 -8.05 3.68
N LEU A 115 -5.76 -7.44 3.85
CA LEU A 115 -4.69 -8.00 4.68
C LEU A 115 -5.10 -8.13 6.16
N LEU A 116 -5.90 -7.20 6.68
CA LEU A 116 -6.46 -7.30 8.04
C LEU A 116 -7.41 -8.49 8.19
N GLU A 117 -8.25 -8.79 7.18
CA GLU A 117 -9.11 -9.98 7.22
C GLU A 117 -8.28 -11.28 7.21
N VAL A 118 -7.18 -11.29 6.46
CA VAL A 118 -6.23 -12.42 6.48
C VAL A 118 -5.53 -12.53 7.84
N GLY A 119 -5.01 -11.42 8.37
CA GLY A 119 -4.33 -11.41 9.66
C GLY A 119 -5.21 -11.81 10.83
N ARG A 120 -6.54 -11.62 10.71
CA ARG A 120 -7.56 -12.07 11.66
C ARG A 120 -7.99 -13.53 11.47
N GLY A 121 -7.44 -14.21 10.48
CA GLY A 121 -7.84 -15.58 10.12
C GLY A 121 -9.24 -15.71 9.48
N ARG A 122 -9.86 -14.59 9.06
CA ARG A 122 -11.19 -14.61 8.41
C ARG A 122 -11.12 -14.89 6.92
N LEU A 123 -9.93 -14.76 6.33
CA LEU A 123 -9.63 -15.07 4.95
C LEU A 123 -8.29 -15.79 4.87
N ALA A 124 -8.23 -16.90 4.15
CA ALA A 124 -6.97 -17.57 3.87
C ALA A 124 -6.11 -16.73 2.89
N PRO A 125 -4.76 -16.81 2.96
CA PRO A 125 -3.88 -16.01 2.10
C PRO A 125 -4.17 -16.14 0.59
N ASP A 126 -4.55 -17.34 0.12
CA ASP A 126 -4.93 -17.61 -1.28
C ASP A 126 -6.28 -16.98 -1.67
N GLY A 127 -7.11 -16.63 -0.69
CA GLY A 127 -8.37 -15.91 -0.91
C GLY A 127 -8.18 -14.54 -1.57
N VAL A 128 -6.95 -13.98 -1.50
CA VAL A 128 -6.58 -12.74 -2.21
C VAL A 128 -6.82 -12.85 -3.71
N ASP A 129 -6.46 -13.97 -4.33
CA ASP A 129 -6.63 -14.17 -5.77
C ASP A 129 -8.10 -14.14 -6.18
N ARG A 130 -9.00 -14.71 -5.35
CA ARG A 130 -10.45 -14.65 -5.57
C ARG A 130 -11.00 -13.24 -5.45
N VAL A 131 -10.48 -12.46 -4.50
CA VAL A 131 -10.87 -11.04 -4.35
C VAL A 131 -10.43 -10.23 -5.56
N LEU A 132 -9.20 -10.40 -6.02
CA LEU A 132 -8.68 -9.71 -7.20
C LEU A 132 -9.46 -10.09 -8.47
N ALA A 133 -9.87 -11.36 -8.60
CA ALA A 133 -10.74 -11.82 -9.69
C ALA A 133 -12.18 -11.29 -9.62
N GLY A 134 -12.53 -10.46 -8.62
CA GLY A 134 -13.86 -9.89 -8.46
C GLY A 134 -14.90 -10.84 -7.82
N ASN A 135 -14.50 -12.04 -7.40
CA ASN A 135 -15.39 -13.10 -6.93
C ASN A 135 -15.74 -13.01 -5.42
N ALA A 136 -15.38 -11.93 -4.74
CA ALA A 136 -15.64 -11.80 -3.29
C ALA A 136 -16.42 -10.52 -2.98
N ARG A 137 -17.74 -10.56 -3.11
CA ARG A 137 -18.65 -9.42 -2.81
C ARG A 137 -18.50 -8.89 -1.37
N ALA A 138 -18.17 -9.75 -0.40
CA ALA A 138 -18.11 -9.39 1.01
C ALA A 138 -17.04 -8.33 1.35
N LEU A 139 -16.03 -8.14 0.48
CA LEU A 139 -14.93 -7.20 0.67
C LEU A 139 -15.00 -5.99 -0.27
N HIS A 140 -15.98 -5.96 -1.18
CA HIS A 140 -16.18 -4.83 -2.09
C HIS A 140 -16.50 -3.56 -1.29
N GLY A 141 -15.76 -2.50 -1.57
CA GLY A 141 -15.97 -1.17 -0.96
C GLY A 141 -15.42 -1.01 0.46
N ARG A 142 -14.94 -2.07 1.11
CA ARG A 142 -14.27 -1.95 2.41
C ARG A 142 -12.88 -1.37 2.22
N ALA A 143 -12.60 -0.29 2.94
CA ALA A 143 -11.28 0.34 2.95
C ALA A 143 -10.91 0.68 4.39
N ALA A 144 -9.68 0.38 4.78
CA ALA A 144 -9.16 0.76 6.09
C ALA A 144 -9.24 2.27 6.31
N PRO A 145 -9.37 2.76 7.55
CA PRO A 145 -9.42 4.18 7.86
C PRO A 145 -8.25 4.97 7.27
N PRO A 146 -8.40 6.25 6.91
CA PRO A 146 -7.31 7.02 6.29
C PRO A 146 -6.16 7.33 7.23
N ARG A 147 -6.37 7.36 8.54
CA ARG A 147 -5.40 7.84 9.54
C ARG A 147 -4.06 7.08 9.56
N GLY A 148 -4.03 5.80 9.16
CA GLY A 148 -2.79 5.03 9.08
C GLY A 148 -1.99 5.24 7.79
N LEU A 149 -2.56 5.89 6.77
CA LEU A 149 -1.98 5.98 5.43
C LEU A 149 -1.08 7.22 5.28
N THR A 150 0.12 7.00 4.76
CA THR A 150 1.07 8.06 4.39
C THR A 150 1.64 7.80 3.00
N LEU A 151 1.67 8.82 2.14
CA LEU A 151 2.52 8.80 0.94
C LEU A 151 3.96 9.06 1.41
N GLU A 152 4.80 8.05 1.33
CA GLU A 152 6.16 8.08 1.86
C GLU A 152 7.16 8.65 0.85
N ARG A 153 7.01 8.27 -0.41
CA ARG A 153 7.92 8.71 -1.49
C ARG A 153 7.24 8.67 -2.85
N VAL A 154 7.60 9.61 -3.70
CA VAL A 154 7.36 9.59 -5.14
C VAL A 154 8.71 9.52 -5.83
N VAL A 155 8.88 8.57 -6.73
CA VAL A 155 10.14 8.36 -7.46
C VAL A 155 9.91 8.78 -8.91
N TYR A 156 10.77 9.66 -9.39
CA TYR A 156 10.85 10.08 -10.79
C TYR A 156 12.09 9.46 -11.42
N GLU A 157 12.08 9.24 -12.72
CA GLU A 157 13.31 8.88 -13.43
C GLU A 157 14.28 10.08 -13.35
N ALA A 158 15.55 9.78 -13.05
CA ALA A 158 16.58 10.80 -13.22
C ALA A 158 16.71 11.07 -14.73
N ALA A 159 16.67 12.33 -15.13
CA ALA A 159 16.92 12.71 -16.53
C ALA A 159 18.27 12.10 -16.94
N GLY A 160 18.25 11.05 -17.77
CA GLY A 160 19.47 10.42 -18.32
C GLY A 160 19.80 9.00 -17.87
N GLN A 161 18.97 8.33 -17.02
CA GLN A 161 19.20 6.91 -16.66
C GLN A 161 17.94 6.08 -16.88
N SER A 162 17.85 5.46 -18.04
CA SER A 162 17.00 4.29 -18.28
C SER A 162 17.63 3.08 -17.55
N ASN A 163 17.38 2.92 -16.26
CA ASN A 163 17.81 1.75 -15.53
C ASN A 163 16.60 1.00 -14.97
N GLN A 164 16.45 -0.25 -15.41
CA GLN A 164 15.51 -1.24 -14.90
C GLN A 164 15.98 -1.65 -13.48
N GLY A 165 15.51 -0.94 -12.46
CA GLY A 165 15.82 -1.26 -11.07
C GLY A 165 14.61 -1.04 -10.18
N THR A 166 14.14 -2.11 -9.55
CA THR A 166 13.27 -2.08 -8.39
C THR A 166 13.94 -1.22 -7.31
N PRO A 167 13.25 -0.31 -6.62
CA PRO A 167 13.87 0.47 -5.56
C PRO A 167 14.38 -0.45 -4.45
N GLU A 168 15.71 -0.55 -4.30
CA GLU A 168 16.35 -1.29 -3.23
C GLU A 168 15.82 -0.84 -1.86
N SER A 169 15.51 -1.81 -1.03
CA SER A 169 15.15 -1.63 0.36
C SER A 169 16.37 -1.16 1.14
N THR A 170 16.48 0.13 1.40
CA THR A 170 17.47 0.64 2.35
C THR A 170 17.05 0.20 3.75
N THR A 171 17.73 -0.83 4.23
CA THR A 171 17.76 -1.24 5.63
C THR A 171 18.67 -0.28 6.41
N THR A 172 18.13 0.41 7.35
CA THR A 172 18.84 0.89 8.56
C THR A 172 17.88 0.83 9.72
#